data_ce036152c2bdff2606c0dadc0616be34
#
_entry.id   ce036152c2bdff2606c0dadc0616be34
#
_cell.length_a   1.000
_cell.length_b   1.000
_cell.length_c   1.000
_cell.angle_alpha   90.00
_cell.angle_beta   90.00
_cell.angle_gamma   90.00
#
_symmetry.space_group_name_H-M   'P 1'
#
loop_
_entity.id
_entity.type
_entity.pdbx_description
1 polymer ?
#
loop_
_entity_poly.entity_id
_entity_poly.type
_entity_poly.pdbx_seq_one_letter_code
_entity_poly.pdbx_strand_id
1 'polypeptide(L)'
;MNNNTLYPLKHDTPTPAYLPFPWFLVSLGISNDARLLYALLFDRANLSKDNGYLEPDGTVRLYFTVKEAKEKLRRSRQVATRAFQEL
;
A
#
# COMPACT_ATOMS: atom_id res chain seq x y z
N MET A 1 -14.48 -4.67 -23.66
CA MET A 1 -13.13 -4.22 -23.45
C MET A 1 -12.21 -5.37 -23.12
N ASN A 2 -11.05 -5.29 -23.59
CA ASN A 2 -10.10 -6.33 -23.42
C ASN A 2 -9.06 -5.92 -22.37
N ASN A 3 -9.37 -6.18 -21.13
CA ASN A 3 -8.53 -5.75 -20.04
C ASN A 3 -7.36 -6.68 -19.77
N ASN A 4 -7.34 -7.84 -20.39
CA ASN A 4 -6.26 -8.78 -20.18
C ASN A 4 -4.96 -8.32 -20.82
N THR A 5 -5.01 -7.27 -21.62
CA THR A 5 -3.81 -6.69 -22.21
C THR A 5 -3.00 -5.87 -21.23
N LEU A 6 -3.54 -5.57 -20.04
CA LEU A 6 -2.83 -4.79 -19.04
C LEU A 6 -1.55 -5.49 -18.62
N TYR A 7 -1.64 -6.82 -18.42
CA TYR A 7 -0.45 -7.60 -18.08
C TYR A 7 -0.63 -9.02 -18.52
N PRO A 8 -0.16 -9.37 -19.71
CA PRO A 8 -0.21 -10.77 -20.15
C PRO A 8 0.68 -11.60 -19.25
N LEU A 9 0.09 -12.58 -18.60
CA LEU A 9 0.80 -13.42 -17.62
C LEU A 9 1.39 -14.63 -18.30
N LYS A 10 2.47 -14.42 -19.01
CA LYS A 10 3.23 -15.51 -19.62
C LYS A 10 4.36 -15.87 -18.67
N HIS A 11 4.76 -17.12 -18.65
CA HIS A 11 5.77 -17.59 -17.71
C HIS A 11 7.14 -16.93 -17.94
N ASP A 12 7.42 -16.46 -19.13
CA ASP A 12 8.67 -15.79 -19.45
C ASP A 12 8.58 -14.26 -19.36
N THR A 13 7.43 -13.74 -18.98
CA THR A 13 7.26 -12.28 -18.81
C THR A 13 7.90 -11.85 -17.50
N PRO A 14 8.78 -10.85 -17.51
CA PRO A 14 9.33 -10.33 -16.26
C PRO A 14 8.24 -9.85 -15.33
N THR A 15 8.36 -10.14 -14.05
CA THR A 15 7.42 -9.68 -13.06
C THR A 15 7.54 -8.17 -12.91
N PRO A 16 6.44 -7.40 -13.06
CA PRO A 16 6.49 -5.97 -12.84
C PRO A 16 6.73 -5.65 -11.36
N ALA A 17 7.15 -4.43 -11.11
CA ALA A 17 7.16 -3.93 -9.74
C ALA A 17 5.74 -4.00 -9.19
N TYR A 18 5.59 -4.43 -7.95
CA TYR A 18 4.28 -4.62 -7.37
C TYR A 18 4.25 -4.19 -5.92
N LEU A 19 3.02 -3.99 -5.43
CA LEU A 19 2.75 -3.64 -4.05
C LEU A 19 2.23 -4.88 -3.35
N PRO A 20 2.84 -5.34 -2.24
CA PRO A 20 2.31 -6.48 -1.51
C PRO A 20 0.95 -6.14 -0.91
N PHE A 21 0.00 -7.07 -1.06
CA PHE A 21 -1.36 -6.87 -0.60
C PHE A 21 -1.73 -8.06 0.29
N PRO A 22 -1.68 -7.92 1.61
CA PRO A 22 -1.99 -9.04 2.51
C PRO A 22 -3.40 -9.57 2.30
N TRP A 23 -3.54 -10.88 2.25
CA TRP A 23 -4.82 -11.52 1.94
C TRP A 23 -5.93 -11.14 2.92
N PHE A 24 -5.60 -10.93 4.20
CA PHE A 24 -6.64 -10.63 5.18
C PHE A 24 -7.36 -9.32 4.89
N LEU A 25 -6.75 -8.42 4.13
CA LEU A 25 -7.39 -7.15 3.77
C LEU A 25 -8.66 -7.34 2.93
N VAL A 26 -8.75 -8.46 2.21
CA VAL A 26 -9.89 -8.72 1.32
C VAL A 26 -11.17 -8.85 2.13
N SER A 27 -11.10 -9.42 3.32
CA SER A 27 -12.29 -9.70 4.13
C SER A 27 -12.56 -8.64 5.21
N LEU A 28 -11.73 -7.61 5.31
CA LEU A 28 -12.00 -6.54 6.27
C LEU A 28 -13.12 -5.63 5.77
N GLY A 29 -13.94 -5.15 6.70
CA GLY A 29 -15.05 -4.25 6.39
C GLY A 29 -14.61 -2.79 6.29
N ILE A 30 -13.60 -2.53 5.48
CA ILE A 30 -13.08 -1.18 5.26
C ILE A 30 -13.18 -0.83 3.78
N SER A 31 -13.02 0.46 3.45
CA SER A 31 -13.07 0.90 2.06
C SER A 31 -11.86 0.38 1.28
N ASN A 32 -12.00 0.36 -0.04
CA ASN A 32 -10.87 -0.01 -0.91
C ASN A 32 -9.72 0.98 -0.79
N ASP A 33 -10.03 2.25 -0.58
CA ASP A 33 -8.98 3.25 -0.34
C ASP A 33 -8.19 2.92 0.93
N ALA A 34 -8.87 2.49 1.99
CA ALA A 34 -8.21 2.10 3.23
C ALA A 34 -7.38 0.83 3.04
N ARG A 35 -7.90 -0.15 2.29
CA ARG A 35 -7.14 -1.36 1.98
C ARG A 35 -5.85 -1.03 1.24
N LEU A 36 -5.95 -0.19 0.23
CA LEU A 36 -4.79 0.20 -0.55
C LEU A 36 -3.80 1.01 0.30
N LEU A 37 -4.32 1.90 1.13
CA LEU A 37 -3.47 2.66 2.05
C LEU A 37 -2.71 1.73 3.00
N TYR A 38 -3.39 0.72 3.53
CA TYR A 38 -2.72 -0.26 4.38
C TYR A 38 -1.56 -0.94 3.65
N ALA A 39 -1.81 -1.36 2.40
CA ALA A 39 -0.76 -2.00 1.61
C ALA A 39 0.44 -1.07 1.39
N LEU A 40 0.17 0.21 1.14
CA LEU A 40 1.23 1.20 1.00
C LEU A 40 2.02 1.39 2.28
N LEU A 41 1.32 1.45 3.41
CA LEU A 41 1.98 1.58 4.73
C LEU A 41 2.82 0.35 5.04
N PHE A 42 2.30 -0.83 4.73
CA PHE A 42 3.02 -2.08 4.94
C PHE A 42 4.28 -2.14 4.10
N ASP A 43 4.18 -1.73 2.85
CA ASP A 43 5.33 -1.67 1.96
C ASP A 43 6.40 -0.69 2.48
N ARG A 44 5.95 0.49 2.93
CA ARG A 44 6.86 1.48 3.49
C ARG A 44 7.50 0.97 4.77
N ALA A 45 6.76 0.25 5.60
CA ALA A 45 7.30 -0.33 6.83
C ALA A 45 8.40 -1.35 6.53
N ASN A 46 8.20 -2.17 5.52
CA ASN A 46 9.23 -3.13 5.11
C ASN A 46 10.49 -2.42 4.61
N LEU A 47 10.31 -1.38 3.83
CA LEU A 47 11.44 -0.59 3.33
C LEU A 47 12.19 0.09 4.49
N SER A 48 11.46 0.64 5.45
CA SER A 48 12.07 1.27 6.62
C SER A 48 12.85 0.25 7.44
N LYS A 49 12.31 -0.95 7.62
CA LYS A 49 12.98 -2.03 8.32
C LYS A 49 14.29 -2.40 7.61
N ASP A 50 14.24 -2.55 6.30
CA ASP A 50 15.42 -2.92 5.50
C ASP A 50 16.49 -1.84 5.55
N ASN A 51 16.10 -0.60 5.74
CA ASN A 51 17.01 0.54 5.85
C ASN A 51 17.44 0.82 7.29
N GLY A 52 17.07 -0.02 8.25
CA GLY A 52 17.51 0.12 9.61
C GLY A 52 16.75 1.14 10.45
N TYR A 53 15.59 1.57 10.03
CA TYR A 53 14.77 2.52 10.78
C TYR A 53 13.95 1.80 11.85
N LEU A 54 14.66 1.21 12.81
CA LEU A 54 14.03 0.49 13.92
C LEU A 54 14.23 1.27 15.22
N GLU A 55 13.20 1.29 16.04
CA GLU A 55 13.34 1.77 17.41
C GLU A 55 14.05 0.72 18.25
N PRO A 56 14.59 1.10 19.43
CA PRO A 56 15.31 0.15 20.27
C PRO A 56 14.48 -1.07 20.68
N ASP A 57 13.16 -0.91 20.75
CA ASP A 57 12.25 -2.01 21.11
C ASP A 57 11.85 -2.88 19.91
N GLY A 58 12.42 -2.62 18.74
CA GLY A 58 12.11 -3.37 17.53
C GLY A 58 10.96 -2.80 16.70
N THR A 59 10.34 -1.72 17.15
CA THR A 59 9.27 -1.06 16.39
C THR A 59 9.84 -0.41 15.14
N VAL A 60 9.17 -0.59 14.01
CA VAL A 60 9.58 0.04 12.75
C VAL A 60 9.12 1.48 12.73
N ARG A 61 10.06 2.39 12.49
CA ARG A 61 9.73 3.80 12.33
C ARG A 61 9.21 4.04 10.92
N LEU A 62 8.05 4.69 10.83
CA LEU A 62 7.34 4.87 9.58
C LEU A 62 6.87 6.31 9.44
N TYR A 63 7.18 6.92 8.30
CA TYR A 63 6.67 8.24 7.96
C TYR A 63 5.85 8.15 6.70
N PHE A 64 4.59 8.57 6.79
CA PHE A 64 3.67 8.55 5.66
C PHE A 64 2.60 9.62 5.89
N THR A 65 2.67 10.70 5.12
CA THR A 65 1.79 11.84 5.34
C THR A 65 0.48 11.70 4.56
N VAL A 66 -0.53 12.50 4.95
CA VAL A 66 -1.78 12.58 4.19
C VAL A 66 -1.51 13.04 2.77
N LYS A 67 -0.59 13.99 2.59
CA LYS A 67 -0.22 14.45 1.26
C LYS A 67 0.33 13.31 0.40
N GLU A 68 1.20 12.51 0.97
CA GLU A 68 1.77 11.37 0.25
C GLU A 68 0.69 10.34 -0.07
N ALA A 69 -0.21 10.06 0.87
CA ALA A 69 -1.31 9.14 0.65
C ALA A 69 -2.23 9.65 -0.49
N LYS A 70 -2.56 10.92 -0.47
CA LYS A 70 -3.36 11.53 -1.51
C LYS A 70 -2.74 11.31 -2.89
N GLU A 71 -1.45 11.56 -3.01
CA GLU A 71 -0.74 11.42 -4.27
C GLU A 71 -0.68 9.96 -4.73
N LYS A 72 -0.36 9.06 -3.82
CA LYS A 72 -0.21 7.64 -4.15
C LYS A 72 -1.55 6.98 -4.45
N LEU A 73 -2.59 7.33 -3.72
CA LEU A 73 -3.93 6.81 -3.96
C LEU A 73 -4.59 7.47 -5.16
N ARG A 74 -4.09 8.61 -5.60
CA ARG A 74 -4.71 9.43 -6.63
C ARG A 74 -6.14 9.79 -6.28
N ARG A 75 -6.33 10.18 -5.02
CA ARG A 75 -7.63 10.56 -4.49
C ARG A 75 -7.53 11.95 -3.87
N SER A 76 -8.67 12.50 -3.49
CA SER A 76 -8.70 13.80 -2.81
C SER A 76 -8.10 13.68 -1.43
N ARG A 77 -7.72 14.84 -0.85
CA ARG A 77 -7.22 14.89 0.51
C ARG A 77 -8.25 14.35 1.50
N GLN A 78 -9.53 14.63 1.26
CA GLN A 78 -10.61 14.18 2.12
C GLN A 78 -10.70 12.67 2.15
N VAL A 79 -10.61 12.03 0.98
CA VAL A 79 -10.64 10.58 0.89
C VAL A 79 -9.42 9.97 1.56
N ALA A 80 -8.24 10.55 1.36
CA ALA A 80 -7.01 10.07 1.99
C ALA A 80 -7.11 10.16 3.52
N THR A 81 -7.62 11.28 4.04
CA THR A 81 -7.81 11.45 5.48
C THR A 81 -8.76 10.40 6.02
N ARG A 82 -9.88 10.16 5.32
CA ARG A 82 -10.84 9.14 5.74
C ARG A 82 -10.22 7.76 5.76
N ALA A 83 -9.40 7.43 4.77
CA ALA A 83 -8.71 6.14 4.72
C ALA A 83 -7.84 5.93 5.95
N PHE A 84 -7.09 6.95 6.36
CA PHE A 84 -6.32 6.88 7.60
C PHE A 84 -7.21 6.64 8.82
N GLN A 85 -8.37 7.28 8.86
CA GLN A 85 -9.29 7.14 10.00
C GLN A 85 -9.86 5.74 10.11
N GLU A 86 -9.97 5.02 9.00
CA GLU A 86 -10.47 3.64 9.00
C GLU A 86 -9.42 2.65 9.51
N LEU A 87 -8.19 3.04 9.55
CA LEU A 87 -7.12 2.17 10.03
C LEU A 87 -6.84 2.44 11.51
#